data_ce508c14f6b28d07c3c2a297ed9fb3f5
#
_entry.id   ce508c14f6b28d07c3c2a297ed9fb3f5
#
_cell.length_a   1.000
_cell.length_b   1.000
_cell.length_c   1.000
_cell.angle_alpha   90.00
_cell.angle_beta   90.00
_cell.angle_gamma   90.00
#
_symmetry.space_group_name_H-M   'P 1'
#
loop_
_entity.id
_entity.type
_entity.pdbx_description
1 polymer ?
#
loop_
_entity_poly.entity_id
_entity_poly.type
_entity_poly.pdbx_seq_one_letter_code
_entity_poly.pdbx_strand_id
1 'polypeptide(L)'
;MVSLHMPLPTRIAVERPIPRHQRGMTLIELMVGLAVLAIAMAISAPQFSQWGRGTRVVTQGADIQNALAYARSESLRRGVRVAVCRSHAPRADNPSCSAAGSWADGWLVFVDNVHLTGNTPGAVDGADTVLRIGDTAAGSTVDVTGNLGAWVAYSPQGLVRTAAGPASGSFRVCQPPHARRITVNGAGLATAVAESC
;
A
#
# COMPACT_ATOMS: atom_id res chain seq x y z
N MET A 1 23.16 55.86 -69.15
CA MET A 1 23.60 54.50 -69.35
C MET A 1 23.88 53.90 -67.97
N VAL A 2 22.96 53.17 -67.41
CA VAL A 2 23.12 52.52 -66.11
C VAL A 2 23.41 51.05 -66.37
N SER A 3 24.65 50.61 -66.01
CA SER A 3 25.10 49.26 -66.22
C SER A 3 24.63 48.37 -65.03
N LEU A 4 23.69 47.48 -65.30
CA LEU A 4 23.23 46.48 -64.31
C LEU A 4 24.23 45.35 -64.25
N HIS A 5 24.95 45.22 -63.13
CA HIS A 5 25.75 44.07 -62.80
C HIS A 5 24.86 43.03 -62.11
N MET A 6 24.64 41.91 -62.76
CA MET A 6 23.90 40.76 -62.24
C MET A 6 24.90 39.82 -61.52
N PRO A 7 24.73 39.50 -60.24
CA PRO A 7 25.60 38.58 -59.54
C PRO A 7 25.31 37.13 -59.98
N LEU A 8 26.37 36.39 -60.24
CA LEU A 8 26.33 34.93 -60.56
C LEU A 8 25.82 34.11 -59.37
N PRO A 9 25.03 33.07 -59.63
CA PRO A 9 24.52 32.22 -58.56
C PRO A 9 25.63 31.35 -57.93
N THR A 10 25.76 31.48 -56.61
CA THR A 10 26.66 30.64 -55.78
C THR A 10 26.22 29.20 -55.84
N ARG A 11 27.02 28.29 -56.34
CA ARG A 11 26.75 26.84 -56.31
C ARG A 11 26.83 26.38 -54.87
N ILE A 12 25.67 25.93 -54.31
CA ILE A 12 25.61 25.21 -53.02
C ILE A 12 26.17 23.81 -53.28
N ALA A 13 27.33 23.50 -52.70
CA ALA A 13 27.88 22.19 -52.70
C ALA A 13 26.99 21.30 -51.79
N VAL A 14 26.23 20.39 -52.40
CA VAL A 14 25.49 19.35 -51.69
C VAL A 14 26.52 18.30 -51.23
N GLU A 15 26.85 18.37 -49.92
CA GLU A 15 27.64 17.31 -49.26
C GLU A 15 26.87 16.00 -49.31
N ARG A 16 27.36 15.01 -50.06
CA ARG A 16 26.77 13.67 -50.07
C ARG A 16 27.04 12.99 -48.74
N PRO A 17 25.99 12.51 -48.02
CA PRO A 17 26.20 11.79 -46.79
C PRO A 17 27.01 10.53 -47.05
N ILE A 18 28.08 10.36 -46.29
CA ILE A 18 28.93 9.17 -46.34
C ILE A 18 28.09 7.95 -45.96
N PRO A 19 27.99 6.90 -46.78
CA PRO A 19 27.21 5.72 -46.44
C PRO A 19 27.81 5.07 -45.18
N ARG A 20 27.06 5.12 -44.09
CA ARG A 20 27.41 4.35 -42.90
C ARG A 20 27.32 2.88 -43.27
N HIS A 21 28.40 2.17 -43.23
CA HIS A 21 28.45 0.72 -43.38
C HIS A 21 27.64 0.11 -42.24
N GLN A 22 26.43 -0.36 -42.54
CA GLN A 22 25.64 -1.20 -41.63
C GLN A 22 26.36 -2.55 -41.55
N ARG A 23 27.14 -2.73 -40.49
CA ARG A 23 27.71 -4.04 -40.16
C ARG A 23 26.57 -4.89 -39.59
N GLY A 24 26.24 -5.95 -40.28
CA GLY A 24 25.27 -6.96 -39.76
C GLY A 24 25.91 -7.68 -38.56
N MET A 25 25.06 -8.02 -37.59
CA MET A 25 25.45 -8.79 -36.42
C MET A 25 25.75 -10.23 -36.81
N THR A 26 26.87 -10.81 -36.35
CA THR A 26 27.22 -12.20 -36.62
C THR A 26 26.39 -13.13 -35.72
N LEU A 27 26.15 -14.37 -36.17
CA LEU A 27 25.42 -15.37 -35.38
C LEU A 27 26.09 -15.65 -34.03
N ILE A 28 27.43 -15.67 -34.01
CA ILE A 28 28.20 -15.88 -32.78
C ILE A 28 28.04 -14.71 -31.79
N GLU A 29 28.00 -13.49 -32.30
CA GLU A 29 27.80 -12.29 -31.47
C GLU A 29 26.41 -12.29 -30.81
N LEU A 30 25.37 -12.74 -31.53
CA LEU A 30 24.05 -12.93 -30.99
C LEU A 30 24.04 -14.02 -29.90
N MET A 31 24.70 -15.16 -30.12
CA MET A 31 24.78 -16.23 -29.13
C MET A 31 25.51 -15.80 -27.86
N VAL A 32 26.61 -15.07 -27.98
CA VAL A 32 27.35 -14.53 -26.83
C VAL A 32 26.49 -13.48 -26.09
N GLY A 33 25.83 -12.61 -26.83
CA GLY A 33 24.92 -11.62 -26.23
C GLY A 33 23.78 -12.24 -25.42
N LEU A 34 23.15 -13.30 -25.96
CA LEU A 34 22.10 -14.04 -25.24
C LEU A 34 22.65 -14.78 -24.02
N ALA A 35 23.85 -15.37 -24.09
CA ALA A 35 24.48 -16.03 -22.96
C ALA A 35 24.78 -15.06 -21.82
N VAL A 36 25.34 -13.89 -22.12
CA VAL A 36 25.61 -12.82 -21.14
C VAL A 36 24.28 -12.30 -20.50
N LEU A 37 23.27 -12.11 -21.33
CA LEU A 37 21.94 -11.66 -20.85
C LEU A 37 21.30 -12.70 -19.90
N ALA A 38 21.40 -14.00 -20.24
CA ALA A 38 20.89 -15.07 -19.39
C ALA A 38 21.58 -15.10 -18.01
N ILE A 39 22.91 -14.93 -17.98
CA ILE A 39 23.68 -14.86 -16.72
C ILE A 39 23.27 -13.63 -15.90
N ALA A 40 23.13 -12.47 -16.54
CA ALA A 40 22.70 -11.24 -15.87
C ALA A 40 21.29 -11.38 -15.26
N MET A 41 20.35 -12.01 -15.97
CA MET A 41 19.01 -12.28 -15.45
C MET A 41 19.03 -13.24 -14.26
N ALA A 42 19.85 -14.29 -14.30
CA ALA A 42 19.96 -15.26 -13.21
C ALA A 42 20.43 -14.64 -11.89
N ILE A 43 21.35 -13.66 -11.95
CA ILE A 43 21.86 -12.95 -10.78
C ILE A 43 20.82 -11.92 -10.25
N SER A 44 20.03 -11.32 -11.13
CA SER A 44 19.07 -10.27 -10.76
C SER A 44 17.77 -10.81 -10.13
N ALA A 45 17.37 -12.03 -10.46
CA ALA A 45 16.09 -12.62 -10.05
C ALA A 45 15.83 -12.63 -8.51
N PRO A 46 16.81 -13.02 -7.64
CA PRO A 46 16.57 -13.05 -6.20
C PRO A 46 16.35 -11.66 -5.59
N GLN A 47 16.97 -10.62 -6.13
CA GLN A 47 16.82 -9.25 -5.62
C GLN A 47 15.42 -8.68 -5.90
N PHE A 48 14.84 -9.01 -7.05
CA PHE A 48 13.48 -8.59 -7.41
C PHE A 48 12.41 -9.12 -6.43
N SER A 49 12.55 -10.34 -5.97
CA SER A 49 11.62 -10.94 -5.04
C SER A 49 11.65 -10.27 -3.66
N GLN A 50 12.82 -9.87 -3.17
CA GLN A 50 12.97 -9.16 -1.89
C GLN A 50 12.39 -7.74 -1.97
N TRP A 51 12.62 -7.03 -3.06
CA TRP A 51 12.06 -5.71 -3.29
C TRP A 51 10.53 -5.73 -3.30
N GLY A 52 9.93 -6.72 -3.99
CA GLY A 52 8.48 -6.91 -4.00
C GLY A 52 7.89 -7.17 -2.61
N ARG A 53 8.59 -7.92 -1.73
CA ARG A 53 8.16 -8.14 -0.35
C ARG A 53 8.20 -6.85 0.47
N GLY A 54 9.27 -6.07 0.37
CA GLY A 54 9.40 -4.78 1.04
C GLY A 54 8.28 -3.81 0.66
N THR A 55 7.96 -3.71 -0.62
CA THR A 55 6.87 -2.87 -1.12
C THR A 55 5.51 -3.31 -0.56
N ARG A 56 5.23 -4.62 -0.51
CA ARG A 56 3.97 -5.14 0.07
C ARG A 56 3.81 -4.79 1.54
N VAL A 57 4.86 -4.95 2.35
CA VAL A 57 4.84 -4.58 3.78
C VAL A 57 4.58 -3.09 3.97
N VAL A 58 5.21 -2.24 3.15
CA VAL A 58 4.98 -0.79 3.20
C VAL A 58 3.55 -0.45 2.84
N THR A 59 3.01 -1.01 1.76
CA THR A 59 1.63 -0.77 1.31
C THR A 59 0.62 -1.24 2.36
N GLN A 60 0.75 -2.47 2.83
CA GLN A 60 -0.18 -3.02 3.83
C GLN A 60 -0.12 -2.26 5.17
N GLY A 61 1.09 -1.88 5.60
CA GLY A 61 1.24 -1.03 6.79
C GLY A 61 0.60 0.35 6.61
N ALA A 62 0.73 0.93 5.43
CA ALA A 62 0.08 2.20 5.08
C ALA A 62 -1.44 2.06 5.03
N ASP A 63 -1.97 0.95 4.54
CA ASP A 63 -3.41 0.69 4.48
C ASP A 63 -4.03 0.61 5.88
N ILE A 64 -3.40 -0.11 6.81
CA ILE A 64 -3.83 -0.15 8.22
C ILE A 64 -3.74 1.24 8.85
N GLN A 65 -2.64 1.96 8.66
CA GLN A 65 -2.46 3.32 9.19
C GLN A 65 -3.53 4.27 8.65
N ASN A 66 -3.81 4.22 7.35
CA ASN A 66 -4.83 5.03 6.68
C ASN A 66 -6.24 4.66 7.15
N ALA A 67 -6.52 3.38 7.42
CA ALA A 67 -7.80 2.94 7.97
C ALA A 67 -8.04 3.53 9.36
N LEU A 68 -7.03 3.50 10.23
CA LEU A 68 -7.08 4.08 11.56
C LEU A 68 -7.26 5.61 11.52
N ALA A 69 -6.49 6.29 10.66
CA ALA A 69 -6.61 7.74 10.47
C ALA A 69 -7.98 8.13 9.90
N TYR A 70 -8.50 7.36 8.95
CA TYR A 70 -9.83 7.54 8.39
C TYR A 70 -10.93 7.34 9.44
N ALA A 71 -10.87 6.26 10.23
CA ALA A 71 -11.82 6.01 11.30
C ALA A 71 -11.85 7.16 12.33
N ARG A 72 -10.66 7.68 12.69
CA ARG A 72 -10.54 8.84 13.57
C ARG A 72 -11.16 10.09 12.95
N SER A 73 -10.87 10.39 11.69
CA SER A 73 -11.44 11.57 11.02
C SER A 73 -12.96 11.49 10.89
N GLU A 74 -13.48 10.30 10.59
CA GLU A 74 -14.93 10.08 10.51
C GLU A 74 -15.63 10.19 11.87
N SER A 75 -14.98 9.71 12.95
CA SER A 75 -15.54 9.84 14.30
C SER A 75 -15.65 11.30 14.73
N LEU A 76 -14.62 12.11 14.46
CA LEU A 76 -14.63 13.55 14.73
C LEU A 76 -15.66 14.29 13.85
N ARG A 77 -15.71 13.97 12.56
CA ARG A 77 -16.61 14.62 11.60
C ARG A 77 -18.08 14.33 11.87
N ARG A 78 -18.39 13.08 12.19
CA ARG A 78 -19.79 12.63 12.42
C ARG A 78 -20.25 12.82 13.87
N GLY A 79 -19.32 13.02 14.80
CA GLY A 79 -19.65 13.09 16.24
C GLY A 79 -20.14 11.76 16.82
N VAL A 80 -19.80 10.63 16.17
CA VAL A 80 -20.20 9.28 16.57
C VAL A 80 -18.98 8.36 16.67
N ARG A 81 -19.17 7.21 17.31
CA ARG A 81 -18.13 6.19 17.39
C ARG A 81 -17.90 5.55 16.01
N VAL A 82 -16.65 5.40 15.61
CA VAL A 82 -16.24 4.68 14.38
C VAL A 82 -15.22 3.64 14.77
N ALA A 83 -15.43 2.41 14.36
CA ALA A 83 -14.56 1.29 14.66
C ALA A 83 -13.86 0.74 13.43
N VAL A 84 -12.69 0.15 13.65
CA VAL A 84 -11.96 -0.68 12.71
C VAL A 84 -11.86 -2.06 13.33
N CYS A 85 -12.34 -3.09 12.64
CA CYS A 85 -12.23 -4.47 13.09
C CYS A 85 -11.57 -5.36 12.03
N ARG A 86 -10.93 -6.44 12.47
CA ARG A 86 -10.49 -7.48 11.54
C ARG A 86 -11.69 -8.25 10.99
N SER A 87 -11.61 -8.68 9.74
CA SER A 87 -12.65 -9.45 9.07
C SER A 87 -12.01 -10.59 8.27
N HIS A 88 -12.57 -11.79 8.39
CA HIS A 88 -12.11 -12.93 7.62
C HIS A 88 -12.61 -12.90 6.17
N ALA A 89 -13.77 -12.26 5.94
CA ALA A 89 -14.37 -12.11 4.61
C ALA A 89 -14.89 -10.67 4.42
N PRO A 90 -14.00 -9.69 4.30
CA PRO A 90 -14.39 -8.28 4.26
C PRO A 90 -15.23 -7.90 3.03
N ARG A 91 -15.18 -8.71 1.96
CA ARG A 91 -15.93 -8.49 0.72
C ARG A 91 -17.16 -9.40 0.55
N ALA A 92 -17.58 -10.10 1.61
CA ALA A 92 -18.84 -10.84 1.59
C ALA A 92 -20.04 -9.89 1.41
N ASP A 93 -21.17 -10.41 0.96
CA ASP A 93 -22.42 -9.64 0.83
C ASP A 93 -22.84 -9.00 2.17
N ASN A 94 -22.57 -9.69 3.28
CA ASN A 94 -22.75 -9.20 4.64
C ASN A 94 -21.42 -9.25 5.40
N PRO A 95 -20.55 -8.24 5.24
CA PRO A 95 -19.24 -8.24 5.87
C PRO A 95 -19.38 -8.08 7.37
N SER A 96 -18.66 -8.89 8.13
CA SER A 96 -18.72 -8.90 9.59
C SER A 96 -17.33 -8.88 10.22
N CYS A 97 -17.27 -8.39 11.46
CA CYS A 97 -16.07 -8.48 12.28
C CYS A 97 -15.85 -9.91 12.74
N SER A 98 -14.59 -10.34 12.81
CA SER A 98 -14.22 -11.68 13.28
C SER A 98 -13.48 -11.61 14.60
N ALA A 99 -13.96 -12.36 15.60
CA ALA A 99 -13.23 -12.55 16.86
C ALA A 99 -12.02 -13.48 16.70
N ALA A 100 -12.08 -14.38 15.74
CA ALA A 100 -11.00 -15.28 15.33
C ALA A 100 -10.42 -14.83 13.98
N GLY A 101 -9.17 -15.17 13.66
CA GLY A 101 -8.53 -14.76 12.43
C GLY A 101 -7.47 -13.68 12.62
N SER A 102 -6.91 -13.21 11.54
CA SER A 102 -5.81 -12.26 11.50
C SER A 102 -6.24 -10.92 10.92
N TRP A 103 -5.58 -9.85 11.32
CA TRP A 103 -5.66 -8.57 10.60
C TRP A 103 -5.08 -8.63 9.19
N ALA A 104 -4.31 -9.68 8.89
CA ALA A 104 -3.85 -9.98 7.55
C ALA A 104 -4.96 -10.49 6.62
N ASP A 105 -6.07 -11.01 7.16
CA ASP A 105 -7.21 -11.51 6.37
C ASP A 105 -8.03 -10.35 5.76
N GLY A 106 -7.97 -9.18 6.38
CA GLY A 106 -8.67 -7.96 5.99
C GLY A 106 -9.33 -7.26 7.17
N TRP A 107 -9.93 -6.11 6.90
CA TRP A 107 -10.53 -5.26 7.93
C TRP A 107 -11.70 -4.45 7.38
N LEU A 108 -12.55 -4.00 8.29
CA LEU A 108 -13.68 -3.12 8.03
C LEU A 108 -13.54 -1.85 8.85
N VAL A 109 -13.92 -0.70 8.27
CA VAL A 109 -14.19 0.54 9.01
C VAL A 109 -15.69 0.78 8.99
N PHE A 110 -16.31 1.00 10.13
CA PHE A 110 -17.76 1.16 10.22
C PHE A 110 -18.16 2.12 11.35
N VAL A 111 -19.36 2.68 11.23
CA VAL A 111 -20.01 3.43 12.31
C VAL A 111 -20.52 2.41 13.32
N ASP A 112 -20.07 2.49 14.55
CA ASP A 112 -20.36 1.56 15.62
C ASP A 112 -21.39 2.20 16.59
N ASN A 113 -22.66 1.89 16.39
CA ASN A 113 -23.79 2.50 17.08
C ASN A 113 -24.11 1.81 18.42
N VAL A 114 -23.10 1.67 19.28
CA VAL A 114 -23.19 0.96 20.59
C VAL A 114 -24.27 1.45 21.54
N HIS A 115 -24.86 2.61 21.28
CA HIS A 115 -25.93 3.18 22.08
C HIS A 115 -27.32 2.65 21.71
N LEU A 116 -27.45 1.94 20.59
CA LEU A 116 -28.67 1.32 20.13
C LEU A 116 -28.86 -0.06 20.77
N THR A 117 -30.10 -0.39 21.13
CA THR A 117 -30.42 -1.69 21.73
C THR A 117 -30.06 -2.84 20.78
N GLY A 118 -29.33 -3.80 21.29
CA GLY A 118 -28.90 -4.99 20.55
C GLY A 118 -27.57 -4.84 19.80
N ASN A 119 -26.96 -3.65 19.80
CA ASN A 119 -25.65 -3.46 19.16
C ASN A 119 -24.52 -3.83 20.12
N THR A 120 -23.54 -4.54 19.58
CA THR A 120 -22.36 -5.05 20.29
C THR A 120 -21.12 -4.21 19.93
N PRO A 121 -20.40 -3.63 20.91
CA PRO A 121 -19.20 -2.86 20.61
C PRO A 121 -18.17 -3.63 19.76
N GLY A 122 -17.79 -3.04 18.63
CA GLY A 122 -16.78 -3.62 17.73
C GLY A 122 -17.26 -4.77 16.84
N ALA A 123 -18.57 -5.01 16.78
CA ALA A 123 -19.22 -5.87 15.82
C ALA A 123 -19.99 -5.03 14.80
N VAL A 124 -20.12 -5.51 13.57
CA VAL A 124 -21.02 -4.91 12.57
C VAL A 124 -22.38 -5.56 12.76
N ASP A 125 -23.34 -4.81 13.32
CA ASP A 125 -24.69 -5.31 13.59
C ASP A 125 -25.73 -4.18 13.49
N GLY A 126 -27.01 -4.56 13.58
CA GLY A 126 -28.14 -3.62 13.66
C GLY A 126 -28.11 -2.50 12.62
N ALA A 127 -28.00 -1.27 13.09
CA ALA A 127 -27.99 -0.04 12.28
C ALA A 127 -26.59 0.44 11.92
N ASP A 128 -25.57 -0.40 12.07
CA ASP A 128 -24.19 -0.05 11.73
C ASP A 128 -24.00 0.12 10.23
N THR A 129 -23.09 1.01 9.87
CA THR A 129 -22.82 1.32 8.47
C THR A 129 -21.35 1.09 8.17
N VAL A 130 -21.03 0.16 7.27
CA VAL A 130 -19.67 -0.04 6.77
C VAL A 130 -19.29 1.14 5.89
N LEU A 131 -18.17 1.79 6.22
CA LEU A 131 -17.64 2.97 5.53
C LEU A 131 -16.52 2.61 4.57
N ARG A 132 -15.69 1.63 4.94
CA ARG A 132 -14.54 1.22 4.15
C ARG A 132 -14.21 -0.25 4.41
N ILE A 133 -13.70 -0.89 3.37
CA ILE A 133 -13.24 -2.28 3.40
C ILE A 133 -11.75 -2.28 3.03
N GLY A 134 -10.95 -3.03 3.75
CA GLY A 134 -9.56 -3.28 3.42
C GLY A 134 -9.31 -4.75 3.16
N ASP A 135 -8.55 -5.00 2.11
CA ASP A 135 -8.17 -6.35 1.73
C ASP A 135 -6.86 -6.78 2.39
N THR A 136 -6.68 -8.08 2.40
CA THR A 136 -5.43 -8.72 2.78
C THR A 136 -4.35 -8.52 1.73
N ALA A 137 -3.11 -8.43 2.17
CA ALA A 137 -1.95 -8.68 1.32
C ALA A 137 -1.47 -10.12 1.55
N ALA A 138 -1.64 -10.97 0.57
CA ALA A 138 -1.23 -12.37 0.65
C ALA A 138 0.25 -12.53 1.03
N GLY A 139 0.54 -13.42 1.99
CA GLY A 139 1.88 -13.78 2.42
C GLY A 139 2.50 -12.89 3.49
N SER A 140 1.73 -11.98 4.10
CA SER A 140 2.16 -11.22 5.28
C SER A 140 1.46 -11.74 6.53
N THR A 141 2.09 -11.54 7.69
CA THR A 141 1.45 -11.67 9.01
C THR A 141 1.20 -10.28 9.60
N VAL A 142 0.17 -10.16 10.43
CA VAL A 142 -0.08 -8.94 11.20
C VAL A 142 -0.23 -9.31 12.67
N ASP A 143 0.81 -9.04 13.45
CA ASP A 143 0.81 -9.23 14.89
C ASP A 143 0.31 -7.96 15.58
N VAL A 144 -0.48 -8.12 16.64
CA VAL A 144 -1.04 -7.02 17.40
C VAL A 144 -0.55 -7.10 18.84
N THR A 145 -0.08 -5.96 19.37
CA THR A 145 0.43 -5.84 20.74
C THR A 145 -0.29 -4.77 21.53
N GLY A 146 -0.08 -4.75 22.82
CA GLY A 146 -0.78 -3.86 23.73
C GLY A 146 -2.20 -4.38 24.01
N ASN A 147 -3.14 -3.46 24.22
CA ASN A 147 -4.53 -3.79 24.44
C ASN A 147 -5.42 -3.56 23.19
N LEU A 148 -4.81 -3.47 22.00
CA LEU A 148 -5.52 -3.55 20.73
C LEU A 148 -5.94 -5.00 20.50
N GLY A 149 -7.20 -5.24 20.28
CA GLY A 149 -7.71 -6.61 20.12
C GLY A 149 -8.20 -6.91 18.71
N ALA A 150 -9.36 -7.54 18.61
CA ALA A 150 -10.02 -7.81 17.34
C ALA A 150 -10.57 -6.55 16.66
N TRP A 151 -10.72 -5.47 17.41
CA TRP A 151 -11.18 -4.18 16.93
C TRP A 151 -10.60 -3.00 17.73
N VAL A 152 -10.55 -1.85 17.09
CA VAL A 152 -10.14 -0.56 17.65
C VAL A 152 -11.19 0.47 17.26
N ALA A 153 -11.72 1.24 18.21
CA ALA A 153 -12.69 2.28 17.90
C ALA A 153 -12.18 3.67 18.32
N TYR A 154 -12.70 4.67 17.64
CA TYR A 154 -12.48 6.08 17.95
C TYR A 154 -13.77 6.69 18.49
N SER A 155 -13.65 7.33 19.65
CA SER A 155 -14.75 8.10 20.23
C SER A 155 -15.03 9.37 19.41
N PRO A 156 -16.17 10.06 19.62
CA PRO A 156 -16.43 11.38 19.01
C PRO A 156 -15.35 12.43 19.25
N GLN A 157 -14.49 12.25 20.26
CA GLN A 157 -13.36 13.11 20.59
C GLN A 157 -12.04 12.64 19.92
N GLY A 158 -12.09 11.59 19.10
CA GLY A 158 -10.92 11.02 18.43
C GLY A 158 -9.99 10.20 19.32
N LEU A 159 -10.42 9.83 20.53
CA LEU A 159 -9.67 9.00 21.48
C LEU A 159 -9.88 7.52 21.19
N VAL A 160 -8.81 6.72 21.31
CA VAL A 160 -8.87 5.27 21.06
C VAL A 160 -9.58 4.54 22.19
N ARG A 161 -10.41 3.59 21.81
CA ARG A 161 -11.15 2.68 22.70
C ARG A 161 -11.09 1.25 22.16
N THR A 162 -11.06 0.29 23.07
CA THR A 162 -11.21 -1.15 22.80
C THR A 162 -12.15 -1.75 23.83
N ALA A 163 -12.33 -3.06 23.79
CA ALA A 163 -13.10 -3.78 24.83
C ALA A 163 -12.54 -3.56 26.24
N ALA A 164 -11.22 -3.38 26.37
CA ALA A 164 -10.55 -3.12 27.65
C ALA A 164 -10.55 -1.63 28.06
N GLY A 165 -11.24 -0.74 27.33
CA GLY A 165 -11.27 0.70 27.62
C GLY A 165 -10.29 1.53 26.78
N PRO A 166 -9.64 2.57 27.37
CA PRO A 166 -8.61 3.35 26.67
C PRO A 166 -7.48 2.45 26.18
N ALA A 167 -7.01 2.66 24.94
CA ALA A 167 -6.11 1.72 24.32
C ALA A 167 -4.89 2.38 23.73
N SER A 168 -3.80 1.62 23.75
CA SER A 168 -2.57 1.86 22.98
C SER A 168 -1.93 0.53 22.63
N GLY A 169 -1.15 0.52 21.56
CA GLY A 169 -0.48 -0.69 21.10
C GLY A 169 0.10 -0.53 19.72
N SER A 170 0.44 -1.63 19.09
CA SER A 170 0.94 -1.60 17.72
C SER A 170 0.46 -2.77 16.88
N PHE A 171 0.34 -2.52 15.57
CA PHE A 171 0.23 -3.51 14.52
C PHE A 171 1.62 -3.69 13.91
N ARG A 172 2.09 -4.92 13.81
CA ARG A 172 3.35 -5.26 13.15
C ARG A 172 3.06 -6.10 11.93
N VAL A 173 3.16 -5.48 10.77
CA VAL A 173 3.07 -6.17 9.48
C VAL A 173 4.43 -6.75 9.15
N CYS A 174 4.50 -8.06 8.91
CA CYS A 174 5.76 -8.76 8.64
C CYS A 174 5.65 -9.65 7.40
N GLN A 175 6.64 -9.53 6.52
CA GLN A 175 6.96 -10.46 5.43
C GLN A 175 8.49 -10.55 5.33
N PRO A 176 9.11 -11.60 5.86
CA PRO A 176 10.56 -11.67 6.01
C PRO A 176 11.34 -11.31 4.75
N PRO A 177 12.40 -10.51 4.88
CA PRO A 177 12.98 -9.96 6.12
C PRO A 177 12.40 -8.60 6.56
N HIS A 178 11.39 -8.08 5.87
CA HIS A 178 10.86 -6.73 6.05
C HIS A 178 9.65 -6.70 6.97
N ALA A 179 9.62 -5.73 7.91
CA ALA A 179 8.46 -5.43 8.71
C ALA A 179 8.19 -3.92 8.79
N ARG A 180 6.94 -3.60 9.14
CA ARG A 180 6.51 -2.24 9.45
C ARG A 180 5.64 -2.26 10.70
N ARG A 181 6.00 -1.44 11.68
CA ARG A 181 5.25 -1.26 12.91
C ARG A 181 4.42 0.01 12.84
N ILE A 182 3.13 -0.13 13.10
CA ILE A 182 2.17 0.97 13.21
C ILE A 182 1.78 1.09 14.68
N THR A 183 2.26 2.13 15.36
CA THR A 183 1.99 2.37 16.78
C THR A 183 0.81 3.33 16.92
N VAL A 184 -0.17 2.93 17.73
CA VAL A 184 -1.36 3.72 18.06
C VAL A 184 -1.25 4.15 19.51
N ASN A 185 -1.30 5.46 19.76
CA ASN A 185 -1.31 6.01 21.11
C ASN A 185 -2.76 6.28 21.60
N GLY A 186 -2.92 6.48 22.90
CA GLY A 186 -4.25 6.75 23.49
C GLY A 186 -4.95 8.01 22.98
N ALA A 187 -4.18 8.96 22.42
CA ALA A 187 -4.72 10.17 21.76
C ALA A 187 -5.23 9.89 20.33
N GLY A 188 -5.13 8.66 19.85
CA GLY A 188 -5.65 8.26 18.56
C GLY A 188 -4.73 8.52 17.37
N LEU A 189 -3.48 8.86 17.58
CA LEU A 189 -2.49 9.03 16.53
C LEU A 189 -1.86 7.70 16.18
N ALA A 190 -1.79 7.39 14.89
CA ALA A 190 -1.11 6.22 14.34
C ALA A 190 0.16 6.65 13.62
N THR A 191 1.32 6.16 14.08
CA THR A 191 2.63 6.41 13.47
C THR A 191 3.23 5.11 12.96
N ALA A 192 3.95 5.15 11.84
CA ALA A 192 4.51 3.95 11.23
C ALA A 192 6.03 4.06 11.08
N VAL A 193 6.74 2.99 11.46
CA VAL A 193 8.21 2.88 11.39
C VAL A 193 8.57 1.57 10.69
N ALA A 194 9.61 1.60 9.85
CA ALA A 194 10.17 0.39 9.25
C ALA A 194 11.01 -0.37 10.29
N GLU A 195 10.92 -1.70 10.26
CA GLU A 195 11.75 -2.59 11.07
C GLU A 195 12.02 -3.91 10.30
N SER A 196 12.78 -4.81 10.91
CA SER A 196 12.97 -6.17 10.41
C SER A 196 11.99 -7.14 11.06
N CYS A 197 11.61 -8.17 10.35
CA CYS A 197 10.96 -9.31 10.99
C CYS A 197 11.95 -10.07 11.83
#